data_90e00546b1bf5a6f0a48b3e960a4bb7d
#
_entry.id   90e00546b1bf5a6f0a48b3e960a4bb7d
#
_cell.length_a   1.000
_cell.length_b   1.000
_cell.length_c   1.000
_cell.angle_alpha   90.00
_cell.angle_beta   90.00
_cell.angle_gamma   90.00
#
_symmetry.space_group_name_H-M   'P 1'
#
loop_
_entity.id
_entity.type
_entity.pdbx_description
1 polymer ?
#
loop_
_entity_poly.entity_id
_entity_poly.type
_entity_poly.pdbx_seq_one_letter_code
_entity_poly.pdbx_strand_id
1 'polypeptide(L)'
;MEVAFSLEPAPSLVPVREAPLLVLVGLTGVGKSTLVEALGLPRLPDRRELVDRFVLPRYGAEPPIPREERFRLTRRFREEFPGGVAEVLARGYVPPKPLLLFDRLRGEGEVAYALEHLPRARFVLLHAREATRLKRLLSRQDAFDRVRLAPEEEARLKALAQGVLTE
;
A
#
# COMPACT_ATOMS: atom_id res chain seq x y z
N MET A 1 13.59 6.43 -5.08
CA MET A 1 13.92 5.62 -6.30
C MET A 1 13.23 4.27 -6.22
N GLU A 2 12.47 3.95 -7.22
CA GLU A 2 11.81 2.65 -7.33
C GLU A 2 12.76 1.62 -7.94
N VAL A 3 12.82 0.42 -7.37
CA VAL A 3 13.69 -0.64 -7.89
C VAL A 3 12.92 -1.56 -8.85
N ALA A 4 13.64 -2.26 -9.70
CA ALA A 4 13.06 -3.29 -10.56
C ALA A 4 12.48 -4.43 -9.71
N PHE A 5 11.41 -5.03 -10.20
CA PHE A 5 10.74 -6.16 -9.55
C PHE A 5 10.35 -7.17 -10.61
N SER A 6 10.60 -8.45 -10.35
CA SER A 6 10.24 -9.53 -11.26
C SER A 6 9.70 -10.73 -10.48
N LEU A 7 8.82 -11.50 -11.09
CA LEU A 7 8.41 -12.81 -10.56
C LEU A 7 9.32 -13.93 -11.05
N GLU A 8 10.25 -13.63 -11.96
CA GLU A 8 11.20 -14.60 -12.47
C GLU A 8 12.59 -14.37 -11.91
N PRO A 9 13.32 -15.42 -11.51
CA PRO A 9 14.68 -15.29 -11.02
C PRO A 9 15.63 -14.83 -12.14
N ALA A 10 16.65 -14.07 -11.75
CA ALA A 10 17.75 -13.67 -12.64
C ALA A 10 19.04 -13.61 -11.83
N PRO A 11 20.23 -13.74 -12.48
CA PRO A 11 21.50 -13.75 -11.75
C PRO A 11 21.79 -12.47 -10.95
N SER A 12 21.23 -11.34 -11.38
CA SER A 12 21.41 -10.04 -10.72
C SER A 12 20.35 -9.73 -9.67
N LEU A 13 19.42 -10.65 -9.43
CA LEU A 13 18.30 -10.44 -8.53
C LEU A 13 18.35 -11.42 -7.35
N VAL A 14 17.81 -10.97 -6.21
CA VAL A 14 17.65 -11.78 -5.02
C VAL A 14 16.16 -11.90 -4.65
N PRO A 15 15.74 -13.00 -4.02
CA PRO A 15 14.36 -13.12 -3.57
C PRO A 15 14.00 -12.02 -2.57
N VAL A 16 12.81 -11.44 -2.71
CA VAL A 16 12.32 -10.43 -1.75
C VAL A 16 12.30 -10.97 -0.33
N ARG A 17 12.02 -12.27 -0.17
CA ARG A 17 12.02 -12.93 1.14
C ARG A 17 13.39 -12.92 1.83
N GLU A 18 14.47 -12.82 1.08
CA GLU A 18 15.84 -12.77 1.60
C GLU A 18 16.40 -11.35 1.67
N ALA A 19 15.70 -10.38 1.08
CA ALA A 19 16.12 -8.99 1.05
C ALA A 19 15.77 -8.27 2.37
N PRO A 20 16.68 -7.44 2.90
CA PRO A 20 16.32 -6.55 4.01
C PRO A 20 15.24 -5.57 3.58
N LEU A 21 14.11 -5.59 4.27
CA LEU A 21 12.92 -4.84 3.91
C LEU A 21 12.34 -4.12 5.11
N LEU A 22 12.06 -2.83 4.96
CA LEU A 22 11.30 -2.04 5.92
C LEU A 22 9.87 -1.90 5.39
N VAL A 23 8.91 -2.35 6.17
CA VAL A 23 7.49 -2.25 5.84
C VAL A 23 6.84 -1.23 6.78
N LEU A 24 6.31 -0.16 6.20
CA LEU A 24 5.56 0.85 6.94
C LEU A 24 4.07 0.53 6.84
N VAL A 25 3.42 0.37 7.97
CA VAL A 25 2.00 0.04 8.06
C VAL A 25 1.28 1.17 8.78
N GLY A 26 0.18 1.61 8.23
CA GLY A 26 -0.65 2.63 8.86
C GLY A 26 -1.80 3.04 7.95
N LEU A 27 -2.82 3.61 8.58
CA LEU A 27 -3.98 4.12 7.87
C LEU A 27 -3.64 5.41 7.12
N THR A 28 -4.44 5.75 6.12
CA THR A 28 -4.31 7.02 5.40
C THR A 28 -4.36 8.19 6.37
N GLY A 29 -3.48 9.17 6.20
CA GLY A 29 -3.42 10.35 7.06
C GLY A 29 -2.53 10.21 8.30
N VAL A 30 -1.81 9.09 8.48
CA VAL A 30 -0.89 8.91 9.62
C VAL A 30 0.50 9.50 9.39
N GLY A 31 0.80 9.99 8.18
CA GLY A 31 2.10 10.58 7.85
C GLY A 31 3.09 9.63 7.16
N LYS A 32 2.62 8.53 6.60
CA LYS A 32 3.50 7.58 5.88
C LYS A 32 4.28 8.23 4.75
N SER A 33 3.61 9.01 3.89
CA SER A 33 4.25 9.66 2.74
C SER A 33 5.40 10.58 3.16
N THR A 34 5.20 11.35 4.23
CA THR A 34 6.24 12.24 4.77
C THR A 34 7.44 11.45 5.26
N LEU A 35 7.21 10.33 5.96
CA LEU A 35 8.27 9.47 6.44
C LEU A 35 9.01 8.79 5.29
N VAL A 36 8.30 8.31 4.28
CA VAL A 36 8.89 7.69 3.08
C VAL A 36 9.84 8.65 2.38
N GLU A 37 9.43 9.91 2.20
CA GLU A 37 10.29 10.94 1.61
C GLU A 37 11.52 11.24 2.48
N ALA A 38 11.32 11.36 3.78
CA ALA A 38 12.42 11.64 4.73
C ALA A 38 13.44 10.52 4.77
N LEU A 39 13.04 9.26 4.65
CA LEU A 39 13.95 8.12 4.67
C LEU A 39 14.79 7.99 3.40
N GLY A 40 14.27 8.40 2.24
CA GLY A 40 14.99 8.36 0.97
C GLY A 40 15.48 6.97 0.55
N LEU A 41 14.87 5.89 1.05
CA LEU A 41 15.28 4.53 0.75
C LEU A 41 14.80 4.08 -0.64
N PRO A 42 15.50 3.13 -1.29
CA PRO A 42 14.99 2.47 -2.48
C PRO A 42 13.67 1.78 -2.17
N ARG A 43 12.69 1.95 -3.05
CA ARG A 43 11.33 1.43 -2.84
C ARG A 43 10.99 0.30 -3.79
N LEU A 44 10.25 -0.68 -3.29
CA LEU A 44 9.57 -1.64 -4.14
C LEU A 44 8.49 -0.91 -4.97
N PRO A 45 8.08 -1.47 -6.13
CA PRO A 45 6.98 -0.90 -6.89
C PRO A 45 5.75 -0.68 -6.03
N ASP A 46 5.00 0.38 -6.31
CA ASP A 46 3.81 0.66 -5.54
C ASP A 46 2.70 -0.38 -5.78
N ARG A 47 1.69 -0.34 -4.91
CA ARG A 47 0.57 -1.27 -4.98
C ARG A 47 -0.13 -1.26 -6.34
N ARG A 48 -0.32 -0.07 -6.93
CA ARG A 48 -1.01 0.07 -8.20
C ARG A 48 -0.25 -0.64 -9.33
N GLU A 49 1.04 -0.46 -9.37
CA GLU A 49 1.90 -1.11 -10.35
C GLU A 49 1.89 -2.63 -10.18
N LEU A 50 2.00 -3.12 -8.94
CA LEU A 50 1.94 -4.54 -8.66
C LEU A 50 0.59 -5.14 -9.09
N VAL A 51 -0.50 -4.45 -8.85
CA VAL A 51 -1.83 -4.87 -9.29
C VAL A 51 -1.92 -4.87 -10.81
N ASP A 52 -1.47 -3.81 -11.47
CA ASP A 52 -1.55 -3.70 -12.92
C ASP A 52 -0.73 -4.78 -13.63
N ARG A 53 0.44 -5.12 -13.11
CA ARG A 53 1.36 -6.07 -13.75
C ARG A 53 1.08 -7.53 -13.40
N PHE A 54 0.60 -7.82 -12.19
CA PHE A 54 0.56 -9.19 -11.68
C PHE A 54 -0.83 -9.68 -11.25
N VAL A 55 -1.76 -8.79 -11.02
CA VAL A 55 -3.13 -9.14 -10.60
C VAL A 55 -4.11 -9.06 -11.77
N LEU A 56 -4.18 -7.93 -12.44
CA LEU A 56 -5.14 -7.72 -13.53
C LEU A 56 -4.98 -8.69 -14.71
N PRO A 57 -3.76 -9.00 -15.17
CA PRO A 57 -3.58 -9.96 -16.26
C PRO A 57 -4.11 -11.36 -15.95
N ARG A 58 -4.13 -11.73 -14.66
CA ARG A 58 -4.69 -13.01 -14.21
C ARG A 58 -6.18 -13.13 -14.54
N TYR A 59 -6.90 -12.02 -14.60
CA TYR A 59 -8.34 -11.95 -14.92
C TYR A 59 -8.60 -11.47 -16.36
N GLY A 60 -7.57 -11.45 -17.21
CA GLY A 60 -7.71 -11.01 -18.59
C GLY A 60 -7.92 -9.51 -18.75
N ALA A 61 -7.59 -8.71 -17.73
CA ALA A 61 -7.73 -7.27 -17.76
C ALA A 61 -6.39 -6.58 -18.01
N GLU A 62 -6.42 -5.52 -18.85
CA GLU A 62 -5.25 -4.68 -19.12
C GLU A 62 -5.59 -3.22 -18.79
N PRO A 63 -4.73 -2.53 -18.02
CA PRO A 63 -4.93 -1.09 -17.79
C PRO A 63 -4.85 -0.28 -19.08
N PRO A 64 -5.58 0.84 -19.22
CA PRO A 64 -6.44 1.41 -18.18
C PRO A 64 -7.82 0.74 -18.10
N ILE A 65 -8.31 0.54 -16.90
CA ILE A 65 -9.66 0.02 -16.63
C ILE A 65 -10.41 0.95 -15.68
N PRO A 66 -11.76 0.93 -15.70
CA PRO A 66 -12.55 1.71 -14.76
C PRO A 66 -12.19 1.36 -13.31
N ARG A 67 -12.26 2.38 -12.45
CA ARG A 67 -11.92 2.22 -11.02
C ARG A 67 -12.75 1.13 -10.34
N GLU A 68 -14.05 1.07 -10.65
CA GLU A 68 -14.96 0.07 -10.10
C GLU A 68 -14.55 -1.35 -10.49
N GLU A 69 -14.16 -1.54 -11.73
CA GLU A 69 -13.68 -2.83 -12.21
C GLU A 69 -12.35 -3.21 -11.54
N ARG A 70 -11.45 -2.26 -11.36
CA ARG A 70 -10.20 -2.47 -10.62
C ARG A 70 -10.49 -2.93 -9.19
N PHE A 71 -11.41 -2.28 -8.49
CA PHE A 71 -11.81 -2.68 -7.14
C PHE A 71 -12.41 -4.08 -7.11
N ARG A 72 -13.27 -4.38 -8.06
CA ARG A 72 -13.88 -5.71 -8.17
C ARG A 72 -12.84 -6.81 -8.37
N LEU A 73 -11.89 -6.60 -9.26
CA LEU A 73 -10.84 -7.58 -9.56
C LEU A 73 -9.83 -7.73 -8.41
N THR A 74 -9.44 -6.63 -7.77
CA THR A 74 -8.53 -6.69 -6.61
C THR A 74 -9.21 -7.32 -5.40
N ARG A 75 -10.50 -7.11 -5.21
CA ARG A 75 -11.28 -7.78 -4.19
C ARG A 75 -11.34 -9.29 -4.45
N ARG A 76 -11.66 -9.68 -5.68
CA ARG A 76 -11.64 -11.08 -6.09
C ARG A 76 -10.29 -11.73 -5.85
N PHE A 77 -9.22 -11.04 -6.20
CA PHE A 77 -7.86 -11.51 -5.95
C PHE A 77 -7.61 -11.78 -4.47
N ARG A 78 -8.03 -10.86 -3.58
CA ARG A 78 -7.87 -11.06 -2.13
C ARG A 78 -8.75 -12.17 -1.56
N GLU A 79 -9.88 -12.46 -2.18
CA GLU A 79 -10.72 -13.61 -1.82
C GLU A 79 -10.03 -14.93 -2.18
N GLU A 80 -9.39 -14.99 -3.34
CA GLU A 80 -8.61 -16.15 -3.78
C GLU A 80 -7.26 -16.27 -3.06
N PHE A 81 -6.62 -15.13 -2.80
CA PHE A 81 -5.31 -15.02 -2.17
C PHE A 81 -5.40 -14.08 -0.95
N PRO A 82 -5.67 -14.61 0.24
CA PRO A 82 -5.85 -13.77 1.44
C PRO A 82 -4.66 -12.87 1.78
N GLY A 83 -3.46 -13.26 1.37
CA GLY A 83 -2.26 -12.44 1.49
C GLY A 83 -2.15 -11.30 0.46
N GLY A 84 -3.02 -11.27 -0.55
CA GLY A 84 -3.11 -10.20 -1.54
C GLY A 84 -1.77 -9.81 -2.15
N VAL A 85 -1.46 -8.52 -2.12
CA VAL A 85 -0.20 -7.98 -2.66
C VAL A 85 1.03 -8.54 -1.92
N ALA A 86 0.91 -8.90 -0.65
CA ALA A 86 2.02 -9.52 0.09
C ALA A 86 2.43 -10.88 -0.51
N GLU A 87 1.48 -11.64 -1.08
CA GLU A 87 1.81 -12.87 -1.78
C GLU A 87 2.58 -12.61 -3.07
N VAL A 88 2.25 -11.55 -3.78
CA VAL A 88 3.00 -11.13 -4.97
C VAL A 88 4.43 -10.75 -4.57
N LEU A 89 4.59 -9.92 -3.54
CA LEU A 89 5.91 -9.53 -3.03
C LEU A 89 6.75 -10.72 -2.61
N ALA A 90 6.17 -11.67 -1.89
CA ALA A 90 6.91 -12.84 -1.38
C ALA A 90 7.41 -13.76 -2.48
N ARG A 91 6.82 -13.71 -3.66
CA ARG A 91 7.25 -14.48 -4.84
C ARG A 91 8.22 -13.72 -5.73
N GLY A 92 8.47 -12.47 -5.43
CA GLY A 92 9.25 -11.58 -6.28
C GLY A 92 10.75 -11.65 -6.07
N TYR A 93 11.46 -11.03 -7.01
CA TYR A 93 12.91 -10.87 -7.03
C TYR A 93 13.25 -9.41 -7.27
N VAL A 94 14.27 -8.93 -6.60
CA VAL A 94 14.68 -7.52 -6.62
C VAL A 94 16.21 -7.42 -6.70
N PRO A 95 16.76 -6.28 -7.17
CA PRO A 95 18.19 -6.04 -7.06
C PRO A 95 18.63 -6.06 -5.58
N PRO A 96 19.84 -6.57 -5.28
CA PRO A 96 20.35 -6.54 -3.92
C PRO A 96 20.57 -5.09 -3.46
N LYS A 97 19.96 -4.71 -2.36
CA LYS A 97 20.07 -3.40 -1.73
C LYS A 97 20.25 -3.56 -0.22
N PRO A 98 20.98 -2.64 0.46
CA PRO A 98 21.13 -2.72 1.91
C PRO A 98 19.81 -2.69 2.66
N LEU A 99 18.84 -1.93 2.19
CA LEU A 99 17.50 -1.85 2.76
C LEU A 99 16.52 -1.34 1.71
N LEU A 100 15.43 -2.06 1.55
CA LEU A 100 14.30 -1.69 0.68
C LEU A 100 13.12 -1.23 1.52
N LEU A 101 12.24 -0.44 0.93
CA LEU A 101 11.06 0.09 1.58
C LEU A 101 9.79 -0.34 0.83
N PHE A 102 8.78 -0.74 1.59
CA PHE A 102 7.42 -0.92 1.08
C PHE A 102 6.40 -0.36 2.08
N ASP A 103 5.47 0.46 1.62
CA ASP A 103 4.51 1.17 2.47
C ASP A 103 3.05 1.00 2.02
N ARG A 104 2.78 0.00 1.21
CA ARG A 104 1.49 -0.15 0.53
C ARG A 104 0.74 -1.45 0.84
N LEU A 105 1.03 -2.09 1.98
CA LEU A 105 0.18 -3.18 2.46
C LEU A 105 -1.18 -2.63 2.89
N ARG A 106 -2.21 -3.39 2.61
CA ARG A 106 -3.58 -2.99 2.90
C ARG A 106 -4.35 -4.13 3.57
N GLY A 107 -4.84 -3.84 4.77
CA GLY A 107 -5.66 -4.77 5.52
C GLY A 107 -4.87 -5.84 6.28
N GLU A 108 -5.57 -6.49 7.19
CA GLU A 108 -5.01 -7.46 8.13
C GLU A 108 -4.40 -8.68 7.42
N GLY A 109 -5.06 -9.19 6.39
CA GLY A 109 -4.60 -10.38 5.67
C GLY A 109 -3.25 -10.19 4.99
N GLU A 110 -3.02 -9.03 4.38
CA GLU A 110 -1.74 -8.73 3.74
C GLU A 110 -0.62 -8.56 4.76
N VAL A 111 -0.90 -7.87 5.87
CA VAL A 111 0.08 -7.69 6.95
C VAL A 111 0.42 -9.02 7.60
N ALA A 112 -0.57 -9.85 7.90
CA ALA A 112 -0.36 -11.17 8.49
C ALA A 112 0.48 -12.07 7.58
N TYR A 113 0.18 -12.09 6.29
CA TYR A 113 0.96 -12.85 5.32
C TYR A 113 2.42 -12.38 5.25
N ALA A 114 2.63 -11.07 5.20
CA ALA A 114 3.96 -10.49 5.15
C ALA A 114 4.78 -10.81 6.42
N LEU A 115 4.15 -10.72 7.60
CA LEU A 115 4.80 -11.11 8.86
C LEU A 115 5.26 -12.57 8.85
N GLU A 116 4.47 -13.45 8.27
CA GLU A 116 4.77 -14.88 8.22
C GLU A 116 5.78 -15.26 7.13
N HIS A 117 5.72 -14.61 5.96
CA HIS A 117 6.47 -15.02 4.76
C HIS A 117 7.64 -14.13 4.37
N LEU A 118 7.83 -12.99 5.05
CA LEU A 118 8.96 -12.09 4.83
C LEU A 118 9.83 -12.02 6.10
N PRO A 119 10.66 -13.04 6.37
CA PRO A 119 11.37 -13.17 7.65
C PRO A 119 12.41 -12.08 7.89
N ARG A 120 12.92 -11.44 6.85
CA ARG A 120 13.87 -10.33 6.98
C ARG A 120 13.24 -8.95 6.96
N ALA A 121 11.92 -8.88 6.82
CA ALA A 121 11.20 -7.61 6.90
C ALA A 121 11.08 -7.13 8.33
N ARG A 122 11.23 -5.82 8.50
CA ARG A 122 10.95 -5.12 9.75
C ARG A 122 9.71 -4.27 9.54
N PHE A 123 8.80 -4.31 10.49
CA PHE A 123 7.50 -3.65 10.41
C PHE A 123 7.49 -2.46 11.37
N VAL A 124 7.11 -1.30 10.84
CA VAL A 124 6.88 -0.10 11.64
C VAL A 124 5.43 0.27 11.51
N LEU A 125 4.71 0.23 12.62
CA LEU A 125 3.31 0.63 12.67
C LEU A 125 3.22 2.13 12.98
N LEU A 126 2.68 2.88 12.03
CA LEU A 126 2.42 4.29 12.21
C LEU A 126 1.00 4.50 12.73
N HIS A 127 0.87 5.32 13.77
CA HIS A 127 -0.39 5.62 14.40
C HIS A 127 -0.55 7.14 14.54
N ALA A 128 -1.77 7.63 14.32
CA ALA A 128 -2.14 9.00 14.60
C ALA A 128 -3.56 9.02 15.17
N ARG A 129 -3.86 10.02 15.98
CA ARG A 129 -5.22 10.22 16.49
C ARG A 129 -6.20 10.36 15.32
N GLU A 130 -7.40 9.84 15.48
CA GLU A 130 -8.43 9.91 14.46
C GLU A 130 -8.71 11.34 14.01
N ALA A 131 -8.78 12.28 14.94
CA ALA A 131 -8.95 13.70 14.63
C ALA A 131 -7.83 14.25 13.72
N THR A 132 -6.58 13.90 14.01
CA THR A 132 -5.44 14.32 13.21
C THR A 132 -5.51 13.74 11.79
N ARG A 133 -5.88 12.46 11.67
CA ARG A 133 -6.06 11.80 10.39
C ARG A 133 -7.17 12.45 9.56
N LEU A 134 -8.33 12.68 10.16
CA LEU A 134 -9.46 13.34 9.49
C LEU A 134 -9.09 14.75 9.02
N LYS A 135 -8.41 15.51 9.87
CA LYS A 135 -7.93 16.85 9.51
C LYS A 135 -7.00 16.82 8.31
N ARG A 136 -6.06 15.89 8.27
CA ARG A 136 -5.13 15.72 7.15
C ARG A 136 -5.84 15.31 5.86
N LEU A 137 -6.80 14.37 5.95
CA LEU A 137 -7.59 13.93 4.81
C LEU A 137 -8.45 15.04 4.22
N LEU A 138 -9.08 15.86 5.08
CA LEU A 138 -9.91 16.98 4.63
C LEU A 138 -9.10 18.13 4.01
N SER A 139 -7.83 18.28 4.38
CA SER A 139 -6.95 19.31 3.83
C SER A 139 -6.20 18.88 2.57
N ARG A 140 -6.23 17.62 2.19
CA ARG A 140 -5.59 17.13 0.98
C ARG A 140 -6.26 17.64 -0.28
N GLN A 141 -5.44 18.06 -1.23
CA GLN A 141 -5.89 18.50 -2.55
C GLN A 141 -5.41 17.56 -3.67
N ASP A 142 -4.94 16.41 -3.29
CA ASP A 142 -4.47 15.39 -4.19
C ASP A 142 -5.63 14.80 -5.00
N ALA A 143 -5.43 14.59 -6.28
CA ALA A 143 -6.45 14.04 -7.17
C ALA A 143 -6.90 12.63 -6.76
N PHE A 144 -6.04 11.86 -6.10
CA PHE A 144 -6.35 10.54 -5.58
C PHE A 144 -7.30 10.61 -4.37
N ASP A 145 -7.16 11.66 -3.55
CA ASP A 145 -7.97 11.88 -2.36
C ASP A 145 -9.28 12.63 -2.65
N ARG A 146 -9.48 13.08 -3.90
CA ARG A 146 -10.73 13.66 -4.37
C ARG A 146 -11.80 12.60 -4.63
N VAL A 147 -11.95 11.66 -3.71
CA VAL A 147 -13.13 10.81 -3.70
C VAL A 147 -14.30 11.72 -3.38
N ARG A 148 -15.20 11.88 -4.33
CA ARG A 148 -16.44 12.62 -4.09
C ARG A 148 -17.28 11.80 -3.11
N LEU A 149 -17.17 12.15 -1.86
CA LEU A 149 -18.12 11.70 -0.86
C LEU A 149 -19.48 12.33 -1.21
N ALA A 150 -20.56 11.60 -0.96
CA ALA A 150 -21.87 12.19 -0.99
C ALA A 150 -21.89 13.42 -0.06
N PRO A 151 -22.59 14.51 -0.41
CA PRO A 151 -22.59 15.71 0.42
C PRO A 151 -22.93 15.47 1.89
N GLU A 152 -23.78 14.50 2.16
CA GLU A 152 -24.15 14.08 3.51
C GLU A 152 -22.99 13.43 4.28
N GLU A 153 -22.20 12.61 3.60
CA GLU A 153 -21.02 11.97 4.18
C GLU A 153 -19.91 12.97 4.46
N GLU A 154 -19.71 13.91 3.55
CA GLU A 154 -18.75 14.99 3.72
C GLU A 154 -19.13 15.89 4.90
N ALA A 155 -20.39 16.27 5.01
CA ALA A 155 -20.91 17.06 6.13
C ALA A 155 -20.75 16.30 7.47
N ARG A 156 -21.03 15.01 7.46
CA ARG A 156 -20.86 14.15 8.64
C ARG A 156 -19.41 14.06 9.08
N LEU A 157 -18.48 13.87 8.17
CA LEU A 157 -17.05 13.82 8.46
C LEU A 157 -16.53 15.16 8.99
N LYS A 158 -16.98 16.27 8.39
CA LYS A 158 -16.62 17.62 8.86
C LYS A 158 -17.16 17.87 10.29
N ALA A 159 -18.38 17.48 10.55
CA ALA A 159 -18.98 17.61 11.89
C ALA A 159 -18.22 16.80 12.93
N LEU A 160 -17.84 15.57 12.62
CA LEU A 160 -17.03 14.71 13.49
C LEU A 160 -15.65 15.32 13.73
N ALA A 161 -14.99 15.83 12.69
CA ALA A 161 -13.70 16.48 12.82
C ALA A 161 -13.74 17.72 13.69
N GLN A 162 -14.79 18.54 13.57
CA GLN A 162 -15.00 19.73 14.41
C GLN A 162 -15.29 19.36 15.86
N GLY A 163 -16.13 18.36 16.12
CA GLY A 163 -16.43 17.89 17.45
C GLY A 163 -15.21 17.36 18.22
N VAL A 164 -14.31 16.71 17.52
CA VAL A 164 -13.08 16.15 18.11
C VAL A 164 -11.98 17.20 18.27
N LEU A 165 -11.98 18.25 17.43
CA LEU A 165 -10.98 19.32 17.48
C LEU A 165 -11.29 20.39 18.54
N THR A 166 -12.51 20.44 19.06
CA THR A 166 -12.93 21.41 20.10
C THR A 166 -12.79 20.88 21.54
N GLU A 167 -12.53 19.60 21.67
CA GLU A 167 -12.19 18.97 22.94
C GLU A 167 -10.67 18.92 23.14
#